data_c746adbfd9ea9acef3acffa945b80e03
#
_entry.id   c746adbfd9ea9acef3acffa945b80e03
#
_cell.length_a   1.000
_cell.length_b   1.000
_cell.length_c   1.000
_cell.angle_alpha   90.00
_cell.angle_beta   90.00
_cell.angle_gamma   90.00
#
_symmetry.space_group_name_H-M   'P 1'
#
loop_
_entity.id
_entity.type
_entity.pdbx_description
1 polymer ?
#
loop_
_entity_poly.entity_id
_entity_poly.type
_entity_poly.pdbx_seq_one_letter_code
_entity_poly.pdbx_strand_id
1 'polypeptide(L)'
;EEPVLTVSSAMDIGDYPAGQIGTVYVFTNAERVELYKNDVFVTTLHKSGWTALPHPPLAVDDTIGVLLETQEHFDKAKADTLRDCLLAAGRYGLAGLPLRYKLKLAWCMVRYKMSFADGVALYGKYVGNWGGAATRWRFDAKNGDIVVKSVTLCPSHRLHLEATPSAIVLQEGD
;
A
#
# COMPACT_ATOMS: atom_id res chain seq x y z
N GLU A 1 9.49 21.56 -17.85
CA GLU A 1 8.92 20.26 -18.29
C GLU A 1 7.60 20.02 -17.57
N GLU A 2 6.64 19.39 -18.25
CA GLU A 2 5.37 19.02 -17.63
C GLU A 2 5.60 17.94 -16.56
N PRO A 3 4.98 18.05 -15.37
CA PRO A 3 5.15 17.04 -14.33
C PRO A 3 4.60 15.68 -14.75
N VAL A 4 5.41 14.64 -14.63
CA VAL A 4 5.03 13.26 -14.90
C VAL A 4 4.91 12.50 -13.57
N LEU A 5 3.84 11.73 -13.42
CA LEU A 5 3.66 10.79 -12.33
C LEU A 5 2.77 9.64 -12.81
N THR A 6 3.30 8.43 -12.80
CA THR A 6 2.58 7.22 -13.21
C THR A 6 2.97 6.07 -12.27
N VAL A 7 1.97 5.28 -11.86
CA VAL A 7 2.15 4.09 -11.01
C VAL A 7 1.93 2.84 -11.84
N SER A 8 2.83 1.86 -11.76
CA SER A 8 2.81 0.63 -12.58
C SER A 8 1.74 -0.38 -12.16
N SER A 9 0.96 -0.11 -11.12
CA SER A 9 -0.01 -1.03 -10.54
C SER A 9 -1.26 -0.27 -10.07
N ALA A 10 -2.41 -0.95 -10.05
CA ALA A 10 -3.62 -0.47 -9.40
C ALA A 10 -3.55 -0.54 -7.87
N MET A 11 -2.49 -1.11 -7.30
CA MET A 11 -2.35 -1.37 -5.85
C MET A 11 -3.47 -2.25 -5.28
N ASP A 12 -4.08 -3.07 -6.14
CA ASP A 12 -5.16 -3.97 -5.79
C ASP A 12 -4.62 -5.38 -5.52
N ILE A 13 -5.01 -5.97 -4.40
CA ILE A 13 -4.68 -7.35 -4.05
C ILE A 13 -5.76 -8.34 -4.53
N GLY A 14 -6.83 -7.84 -5.16
CA GLY A 14 -7.99 -8.62 -5.57
C GLY A 14 -8.88 -9.08 -4.40
N ASP A 15 -9.88 -9.89 -4.73
CA ASP A 15 -10.83 -10.43 -3.75
C ASP A 15 -10.30 -11.67 -3.00
N TYR A 16 -9.06 -12.06 -3.23
CA TYR A 16 -8.46 -13.25 -2.64
C TYR A 16 -7.69 -12.92 -1.35
N PRO A 17 -7.97 -13.63 -0.24
CA PRO A 17 -7.29 -13.38 1.03
C PRO A 17 -5.76 -13.54 0.98
N ALA A 18 -5.24 -14.28 0.02
CA ALA A 18 -3.80 -14.47 -0.22
C ALA A 18 -3.24 -13.53 -1.30
N GLY A 19 -4.04 -12.59 -1.78
CA GLY A 19 -3.59 -11.61 -2.78
C GLY A 19 -2.41 -10.79 -2.27
N GLN A 20 -1.45 -10.52 -3.15
CA GLN A 20 -0.24 -9.76 -2.83
C GLN A 20 -0.05 -8.67 -3.87
N ILE A 21 0.30 -7.48 -3.41
CA ILE A 21 0.81 -6.44 -4.29
C ILE A 21 2.21 -6.86 -4.70
N GLY A 22 2.42 -7.12 -5.98
CA GLY A 22 3.76 -7.42 -6.51
C GLY A 22 4.71 -6.22 -6.40
N THR A 23 5.84 -6.27 -7.10
CA THR A 23 6.73 -5.13 -7.18
C THR A 23 6.06 -3.99 -7.94
N VAL A 24 5.90 -2.85 -7.29
CA VAL A 24 5.28 -1.65 -7.85
C VAL A 24 6.36 -0.59 -8.06
N TYR A 25 6.32 0.05 -9.23
CA TYR A 25 7.21 1.16 -9.56
C TYR A 25 6.41 2.42 -9.84
N VAL A 26 7.01 3.55 -9.48
CA VAL A 26 6.51 4.89 -9.78
C VAL A 26 7.50 5.59 -10.70
N PHE A 27 6.99 6.10 -11.81
CA PHE A 27 7.76 6.86 -12.79
C PHE A 27 7.44 8.33 -12.63
N THR A 28 8.46 9.16 -12.44
CA THR A 28 8.33 10.59 -12.26
C THR A 28 9.58 11.33 -12.70
N ASN A 29 9.41 12.58 -13.11
CA ASN A 29 10.50 13.54 -13.30
C ASN A 29 10.64 14.51 -12.12
N ALA A 30 9.84 14.33 -11.05
CA ALA A 30 9.96 15.09 -9.82
C ALA A 30 11.14 14.60 -8.96
N GLU A 31 11.53 15.43 -7.98
CA GLU A 31 12.64 15.12 -7.08
C GLU A 31 12.37 13.94 -6.15
N ARG A 32 11.12 13.85 -5.63
CA ARG A 32 10.68 12.80 -4.73
C ARG A 32 9.19 12.52 -4.88
N VAL A 33 8.77 11.34 -4.42
CA VAL A 33 7.35 10.98 -4.30
C VAL A 33 7.08 10.54 -2.86
N GLU A 34 6.04 11.10 -2.27
CA GLU A 34 5.53 10.70 -0.97
C GLU A 34 4.30 9.81 -1.15
N LEU A 35 4.25 8.72 -0.38
CA LEU A 35 3.14 7.77 -0.36
C LEU A 35 2.25 8.03 0.84
N TYR A 36 0.94 8.05 0.60
CA TYR A 36 -0.09 8.19 1.62
C TYR A 36 -1.09 7.04 1.51
N LYS A 37 -1.57 6.54 2.66
CA LYS A 37 -2.67 5.58 2.77
C LYS A 37 -3.80 6.22 3.56
N ASN A 38 -4.99 6.37 2.95
CA ASN A 38 -6.14 7.06 3.55
C ASN A 38 -5.77 8.44 4.13
N ASP A 39 -5.02 9.21 3.35
CA ASP A 39 -4.48 10.55 3.68
C ASP A 39 -3.45 10.60 4.83
N VAL A 40 -3.06 9.45 5.38
CA VAL A 40 -1.97 9.37 6.36
C VAL A 40 -0.66 9.11 5.62
N PHE A 41 0.36 9.90 5.91
CA PHE A 41 1.70 9.72 5.35
C PHE A 41 2.26 8.33 5.72
N VAL A 42 2.81 7.65 4.73
CA VAL A 42 3.43 6.33 4.88
C VAL A 42 4.93 6.44 4.83
N THR A 43 5.45 6.87 3.69
CA THR A 43 6.90 6.94 3.44
C THR A 43 7.22 7.82 2.24
N THR A 44 8.49 8.19 2.11
CA THR A 44 9.04 8.76 0.88
C THR A 44 9.67 7.62 0.07
N LEU A 45 9.29 7.51 -1.21
CA LEU A 45 9.77 6.43 -2.08
C LEU A 45 11.25 6.60 -2.42
N HIS A 46 11.95 5.47 -2.51
CA HIS A 46 13.37 5.41 -2.82
C HIS A 46 13.62 5.04 -4.28
N LYS A 47 14.71 5.55 -4.84
CA LYS A 47 15.15 5.17 -6.17
C LYS A 47 15.41 3.66 -6.23
N SER A 48 14.91 3.03 -7.29
CA SER A 48 15.24 1.63 -7.59
C SER A 48 16.74 1.51 -7.97
N GLY A 49 17.25 0.27 -8.00
CA GLY A 49 18.64 0.02 -8.38
C GLY A 49 18.98 0.30 -9.86
N TRP A 50 18.06 0.84 -10.65
CA TRP A 50 18.23 1.10 -12.09
C TRP A 50 18.90 2.46 -12.32
N THR A 51 20.14 2.57 -11.90
CA THR A 51 20.90 3.82 -11.85
C THR A 51 21.33 4.35 -13.22
N ALA A 52 21.23 3.55 -14.28
CA ALA A 52 21.61 3.96 -15.64
C ALA A 52 20.59 4.88 -16.32
N LEU A 53 19.38 5.03 -15.74
CA LEU A 53 18.32 5.89 -16.28
C LEU A 53 18.44 7.31 -15.73
N PRO A 54 18.22 8.36 -16.52
CA PRO A 54 18.18 9.75 -16.06
C PRO A 54 17.17 9.97 -14.92
N HIS A 55 16.01 9.34 -15.05
CA HIS A 55 14.94 9.31 -14.03
C HIS A 55 14.65 7.85 -13.68
N PRO A 56 15.41 7.23 -12.77
CA PRO A 56 15.18 5.85 -12.39
C PRO A 56 13.83 5.72 -11.69
N PRO A 57 13.08 4.64 -11.97
CA PRO A 57 11.80 4.41 -11.29
C PRO A 57 12.00 4.31 -9.78
N LEU A 58 11.02 4.79 -9.03
CA LEU A 58 11.00 4.67 -7.57
C LEU A 58 10.30 3.36 -7.21
N ALA A 59 10.86 2.62 -6.24
CA ALA A 59 10.22 1.37 -5.80
C ALA A 59 9.22 1.64 -4.67
N VAL A 60 8.05 0.98 -4.73
CA VAL A 60 7.10 0.91 -3.62
C VAL A 60 7.37 -0.41 -2.90
N ASP A 61 8.36 -0.42 -2.04
CA ASP A 61 8.80 -1.57 -1.26
C ASP A 61 8.34 -1.52 0.20
N ASP A 62 7.88 -0.36 0.65
CA ASP A 62 7.33 -0.14 1.99
C ASP A 62 5.95 0.52 1.92
N THR A 63 4.90 -0.27 2.18
CA THR A 63 3.50 0.18 2.23
C THR A 63 3.02 0.45 3.66
N ILE A 64 3.88 0.32 4.65
CA ILE A 64 3.59 0.49 6.08
C ILE A 64 4.28 1.74 6.63
N GLY A 65 5.56 1.95 6.31
CA GLY A 65 6.33 3.12 6.71
C GLY A 65 6.18 3.47 8.19
N VAL A 66 5.71 4.67 8.45
CA VAL A 66 5.51 5.19 9.82
C VAL A 66 4.14 4.89 10.42
N LEU A 67 3.28 4.13 9.74
CA LEU A 67 1.90 3.89 10.20
C LEU A 67 1.83 3.16 11.54
N LEU A 68 2.77 2.27 11.83
CA LEU A 68 2.81 1.57 13.13
C LEU A 68 3.14 2.51 14.28
N GLU A 69 3.94 3.54 14.03
CA GLU A 69 4.25 4.57 15.03
C GLU A 69 3.09 5.55 15.20
N THR A 70 2.48 5.98 14.10
CA THR A 70 1.46 7.04 14.11
C THR A 70 0.06 6.55 14.45
N GLN A 71 -0.32 5.35 14.02
CA GLN A 71 -1.67 4.80 14.23
C GLN A 71 -1.74 3.80 15.39
N GLU A 72 -0.70 2.99 15.59
CA GLU A 72 -0.65 2.01 16.68
C GLU A 72 0.09 2.54 17.91
N HIS A 73 0.71 3.72 17.80
CA HIS A 73 1.50 4.35 18.87
C HIS A 73 2.61 3.44 19.42
N PHE A 74 3.17 2.59 18.55
CA PHE A 74 4.29 1.75 18.93
C PHE A 74 5.58 2.57 18.99
N ASP A 75 6.45 2.21 19.92
CA ASP A 75 7.81 2.75 19.92
C ASP A 75 8.53 2.34 18.61
N LYS A 76 9.52 3.14 18.21
CA LYS A 76 10.24 2.97 16.96
C LYS A 76 10.84 1.58 16.79
N ALA A 77 11.42 1.00 17.86
CA ALA A 77 12.08 -0.31 17.79
C ALA A 77 11.06 -1.44 17.51
N LYS A 78 9.90 -1.37 18.18
CA LYS A 78 8.78 -2.28 17.95
C LYS A 78 8.21 -2.10 16.55
N ALA A 79 7.95 -0.85 16.15
CA ALA A 79 7.41 -0.51 14.84
C ALA A 79 8.31 -1.01 13.71
N ASP A 80 9.62 -0.72 13.75
CA ASP A 80 10.59 -1.16 12.74
C ASP A 80 10.65 -2.69 12.62
N THR A 81 10.65 -3.38 13.77
CA THR A 81 10.73 -4.85 13.79
C THR A 81 9.47 -5.50 13.21
N LEU A 82 8.30 -5.00 13.58
CA LEU A 82 7.02 -5.49 13.07
C LEU A 82 6.84 -5.14 11.59
N ARG A 83 7.20 -3.92 11.17
CA ARG A 83 7.17 -3.50 9.77
C ARG A 83 7.93 -4.46 8.89
N ASP A 84 9.19 -4.77 9.23
CA ASP A 84 10.00 -5.72 8.47
C ASP A 84 9.33 -7.09 8.34
N CYS A 85 8.73 -7.58 9.43
CA CYS A 85 8.05 -8.87 9.43
C CYS A 85 6.76 -8.86 8.60
N LEU A 86 5.98 -7.78 8.70
CA LEU A 86 4.73 -7.62 7.95
C LEU A 86 5.01 -7.47 6.45
N LEU A 87 6.01 -6.67 6.06
CA LEU A 87 6.43 -6.53 4.67
C LEU A 87 6.94 -7.86 4.10
N ALA A 88 7.72 -8.62 4.90
CA ALA A 88 8.14 -9.96 4.50
C ALA A 88 6.96 -10.91 4.35
N ALA A 89 5.99 -10.87 5.26
CA ALA A 89 4.77 -11.68 5.16
C ALA A 89 3.93 -11.31 3.92
N GLY A 90 3.87 -10.02 3.57
CA GLY A 90 3.25 -9.55 2.33
C GLY A 90 3.95 -10.04 1.07
N ARG A 91 5.28 -10.17 1.11
CA ARG A 91 6.09 -10.60 -0.04
C ARG A 91 6.12 -12.12 -0.24
N TYR A 92 6.24 -12.87 0.85
CA TYR A 92 6.44 -14.33 0.81
C TYR A 92 5.18 -15.13 1.16
N GLY A 93 4.13 -14.47 1.63
CA GLY A 93 2.99 -15.10 2.28
C GLY A 93 3.34 -15.66 3.66
N LEU A 94 2.33 -15.91 4.49
CA LEU A 94 2.56 -16.44 5.85
C LEU A 94 3.18 -17.84 5.85
N ALA A 95 2.77 -18.70 4.90
CA ALA A 95 3.30 -20.06 4.78
C ALA A 95 4.75 -20.05 4.30
N GLY A 96 5.10 -19.23 3.32
CA GLY A 96 6.43 -19.11 2.72
C GLY A 96 7.40 -18.22 3.49
N LEU A 97 7.03 -17.69 4.64
CA LEU A 97 7.85 -16.76 5.39
C LEU A 97 9.19 -17.38 5.81
N PRO A 98 10.35 -16.78 5.42
CA PRO A 98 11.68 -17.27 5.78
C PRO A 98 11.87 -17.40 7.28
N LEU A 99 12.63 -18.42 7.72
CA LEU A 99 12.83 -18.76 9.14
C LEU A 99 13.29 -17.56 9.99
N ARG A 100 14.16 -16.70 9.43
CA ARG A 100 14.64 -15.50 10.13
C ARG A 100 13.50 -14.58 10.58
N TYR A 101 12.45 -14.42 9.75
CA TYR A 101 11.30 -13.60 10.11
C TYR A 101 10.36 -14.31 11.07
N LYS A 102 10.23 -15.64 10.97
CA LYS A 102 9.48 -16.45 11.96
C LYS A 102 10.10 -16.31 13.36
N LEU A 103 11.42 -16.40 13.46
CA LEU A 103 12.15 -16.18 14.72
C LEU A 103 12.01 -14.73 15.22
N LYS A 104 12.09 -13.74 14.31
CA LYS A 104 11.90 -12.33 14.64
C LYS A 104 10.50 -12.04 15.18
N LEU A 105 9.46 -12.63 14.55
CA LEU A 105 8.08 -12.54 15.03
C LEU A 105 7.91 -13.20 16.41
N ALA A 106 8.44 -14.43 16.59
CA ALA A 106 8.38 -15.11 17.87
C ALA A 106 9.06 -14.27 18.98
N TRP A 107 10.21 -13.67 18.70
CA TRP A 107 10.87 -12.75 19.61
C TRP A 107 10.02 -11.52 19.93
N CYS A 108 9.36 -10.91 18.92
CA CYS A 108 8.44 -9.79 19.11
C CYS A 108 7.26 -10.17 20.02
N MET A 109 6.67 -11.34 19.79
CA MET A 109 5.54 -11.82 20.61
C MET A 109 5.95 -11.91 22.08
N VAL A 110 7.11 -12.48 22.38
CA VAL A 110 7.63 -12.60 23.75
C VAL A 110 8.00 -11.23 24.32
N ARG A 111 8.79 -10.45 23.57
CA ARG A 111 9.35 -9.16 24.03
C ARG A 111 8.29 -8.12 24.30
N TYR A 112 7.27 -8.05 23.44
CA TYR A 112 6.20 -7.05 23.50
C TYR A 112 4.88 -7.60 24.01
N LYS A 113 4.86 -8.85 24.50
CA LYS A 113 3.68 -9.53 25.05
C LYS A 113 2.49 -9.51 24.06
N MET A 114 2.78 -9.69 22.77
CA MET A 114 1.77 -9.74 21.72
C MET A 114 1.26 -11.17 21.54
N SER A 115 -0.05 -11.31 21.38
CA SER A 115 -0.66 -12.58 21.00
C SER A 115 -0.53 -12.85 19.49
N PHE A 116 -0.75 -14.09 19.08
CA PHE A 116 -0.84 -14.43 17.66
C PHE A 116 -1.99 -13.66 16.97
N ALA A 117 -3.11 -13.47 17.70
CA ALA A 117 -4.26 -12.73 17.18
C ALA A 117 -3.92 -11.26 16.90
N ASP A 118 -3.08 -10.62 17.73
CA ASP A 118 -2.61 -9.24 17.48
C ASP A 118 -1.79 -9.18 16.19
N GLY A 119 -0.93 -10.17 15.96
CA GLY A 119 -0.14 -10.27 14.72
C GLY A 119 -1.00 -10.44 13.47
N VAL A 120 -2.03 -11.28 13.56
CA VAL A 120 -3.01 -11.49 12.45
C VAL A 120 -3.81 -10.21 12.19
N ALA A 121 -4.25 -9.51 13.24
CA ALA A 121 -4.97 -8.25 13.12
C ALA A 121 -4.12 -7.18 12.41
N LEU A 122 -2.85 -7.03 12.81
CA LEU A 122 -1.92 -6.12 12.15
C LEU A 122 -1.67 -6.50 10.69
N TYR A 123 -1.51 -7.80 10.42
CA TYR A 123 -1.37 -8.28 9.04
C TYR A 123 -2.61 -7.93 8.19
N GLY A 124 -3.81 -8.20 8.70
CA GLY A 124 -5.06 -7.86 8.01
C GLY A 124 -5.19 -6.36 7.76
N LYS A 125 -4.82 -5.53 8.74
CA LYS A 125 -4.94 -4.06 8.64
C LYS A 125 -3.93 -3.44 7.67
N TYR A 126 -2.68 -3.89 7.67
CA TYR A 126 -1.60 -3.22 6.95
C TYR A 126 -1.19 -3.91 5.65
N VAL A 127 -1.39 -5.22 5.55
CA VAL A 127 -0.95 -6.03 4.40
C VAL A 127 -2.13 -6.67 3.69
N GLY A 128 -2.95 -7.44 4.39
CA GLY A 128 -4.01 -8.25 3.81
C GLY A 128 -5.24 -7.46 3.41
N ASN A 129 -5.61 -6.44 4.19
CA ASN A 129 -6.81 -5.59 4.03
C ASN A 129 -8.09 -6.36 3.64
N TRP A 130 -8.28 -7.54 4.21
CA TRP A 130 -9.35 -8.48 3.85
C TRP A 130 -10.70 -7.99 4.37
N GLY A 131 -11.53 -7.45 3.47
CA GLY A 131 -12.85 -6.94 3.82
C GLY A 131 -12.84 -5.74 4.77
N GLY A 132 -11.70 -5.08 4.93
CA GLY A 132 -11.55 -3.88 5.73
C GLY A 132 -12.13 -2.64 5.07
N ALA A 133 -11.93 -1.50 5.70
CA ALA A 133 -12.32 -0.20 5.18
C ALA A 133 -11.66 0.07 3.81
N ALA A 134 -12.37 0.80 2.95
CA ALA A 134 -11.85 1.20 1.64
C ALA A 134 -10.45 1.80 1.78
N THR A 135 -9.52 1.30 0.96
CA THR A 135 -8.15 1.78 0.94
C THR A 135 -7.96 2.74 -0.22
N ARG A 136 -7.42 3.91 0.09
CA ARG A 136 -7.03 4.90 -0.89
C ARG A 136 -5.52 5.13 -0.78
N TRP A 137 -4.82 4.90 -1.88
CA TRP A 137 -3.40 5.19 -2.01
C TRP A 137 -3.23 6.49 -2.78
N ARG A 138 -2.51 7.46 -2.22
CA ARG A 138 -2.15 8.69 -2.90
C ARG A 138 -0.64 8.80 -3.00
N PHE A 139 -0.19 9.17 -4.18
CA PHE A 139 1.20 9.43 -4.52
C PHE A 139 1.32 10.91 -4.85
N ASP A 140 2.11 11.63 -4.09
CA ASP A 140 2.37 13.06 -4.29
C ASP A 140 3.80 13.25 -4.79
N ALA A 141 3.94 13.61 -6.05
CA ALA A 141 5.22 14.01 -6.64
C ALA A 141 5.54 15.44 -6.20
N LYS A 142 6.74 15.64 -5.66
CA LYS A 142 7.17 16.91 -5.09
C LYS A 142 8.51 17.39 -5.64
N ASN A 143 8.61 18.73 -5.83
CA ASN A 143 9.85 19.45 -6.02
C ASN A 143 10.02 20.41 -4.83
N GLY A 144 11.08 20.19 -4.03
CA GLY A 144 11.13 20.80 -2.71
C GLY A 144 9.89 20.42 -1.88
N ASP A 145 9.16 21.38 -1.36
CA ASP A 145 7.93 21.14 -0.57
C ASP A 145 6.63 21.31 -1.38
N ILE A 146 6.75 21.63 -2.67
CA ILE A 146 5.59 21.87 -3.54
C ILE A 146 5.18 20.56 -4.20
N VAL A 147 3.89 20.19 -4.06
CA VAL A 147 3.28 19.10 -4.80
C VAL A 147 3.05 19.57 -6.24
N VAL A 148 3.73 18.91 -7.19
CA VAL A 148 3.63 19.23 -8.62
C VAL A 148 2.63 18.34 -9.34
N LYS A 149 2.39 17.12 -8.84
CA LYS A 149 1.38 16.19 -9.36
C LYS A 149 0.98 15.18 -8.30
N SER A 150 -0.29 14.76 -8.34
CA SER A 150 -0.81 13.71 -7.47
C SER A 150 -1.56 12.65 -8.27
N VAL A 151 -1.42 11.38 -7.88
CA VAL A 151 -2.19 10.25 -8.39
C VAL A 151 -2.83 9.53 -7.22
N THR A 152 -4.14 9.30 -7.31
CA THR A 152 -4.89 8.55 -6.28
C THR A 152 -5.44 7.27 -6.88
N LEU A 153 -5.19 6.16 -6.20
CA LEU A 153 -5.68 4.83 -6.53
C LEU A 153 -6.62 4.35 -5.43
N CYS A 154 -7.78 3.82 -5.83
CA CYS A 154 -8.83 3.34 -4.93
C CYS A 154 -9.17 1.88 -5.25
N PRO A 155 -8.26 0.93 -4.96
CA PRO A 155 -8.42 -0.48 -5.35
C PRO A 155 -9.64 -1.17 -4.74
N SER A 156 -10.04 -0.74 -3.54
CA SER A 156 -11.20 -1.30 -2.83
C SER A 156 -12.54 -0.69 -3.22
N HIS A 157 -12.56 0.29 -4.12
CA HIS A 157 -13.80 0.86 -4.62
C HIS A 157 -14.35 -0.01 -5.76
N ARG A 158 -15.45 -0.70 -5.49
CA ARG A 158 -16.24 -1.35 -6.54
C ARG A 158 -17.02 -0.29 -7.31
N LEU A 159 -17.00 -0.36 -8.63
CA LEU A 159 -17.90 0.44 -9.46
C LEU A 159 -19.32 -0.05 -9.25
N HIS A 160 -20.16 0.75 -8.60
CA HIS A 160 -21.59 0.53 -8.52
C HIS A 160 -22.25 1.42 -9.57
N LEU A 161 -22.84 0.80 -10.57
CA LEU A 161 -23.58 1.49 -11.64
C LEU A 161 -25.05 1.40 -11.30
N GLU A 162 -25.62 2.50 -10.84
CA GLU A 162 -27.07 2.63 -10.65
C GLU A 162 -27.65 3.41 -11.84
N ALA A 163 -28.40 2.72 -12.70
CA ALA A 163 -29.14 3.36 -13.78
C ALA A 163 -30.59 3.48 -13.35
N THR A 164 -31.02 4.69 -13.04
CA THR A 164 -32.45 4.97 -12.82
C THR A 164 -33.01 5.59 -14.10
N PRO A 165 -33.70 4.83 -14.97
CA PRO A 165 -34.29 5.41 -16.16
C PRO A 165 -35.40 6.39 -15.76
N SER A 166 -35.26 7.63 -16.22
CA SER A 166 -36.29 8.67 -16.00
C SER A 166 -37.57 8.44 -16.83
N ALA A 167 -37.50 7.62 -17.87
CA ALA A 167 -38.64 7.15 -18.65
C ALA A 167 -38.27 5.86 -19.40
N ILE A 168 -39.19 4.91 -19.43
CA ILE A 168 -39.15 3.74 -20.32
C ILE A 168 -40.16 4.01 -21.41
N VAL A 169 -39.67 4.24 -22.63
CA VAL A 169 -40.52 4.32 -23.83
C VAL A 169 -40.58 2.93 -24.42
N LEU A 170 -41.70 2.24 -24.20
CA LEU A 170 -41.99 1.00 -24.93
C LEU A 170 -42.50 1.40 -26.31
N GLN A 171 -41.75 1.09 -27.37
CA GLN A 171 -42.30 1.07 -28.72
C GLN A 171 -43.04 -0.24 -28.88
N GLU A 172 -44.38 -0.16 -29.06
CA GLU A 172 -45.14 -1.29 -29.57
C GLU A 172 -44.58 -1.60 -30.96
N GLY A 173 -44.07 -2.81 -31.11
CA GLY A 173 -43.72 -3.32 -32.45
C GLY A 173 -44.99 -3.70 -33.19
N ASP A 174 -45.08 -3.24 -34.44
CA ASP A 174 -46.08 -3.71 -35.40
C ASP A 174 -45.89 -5.19 -35.73
#